data_1429602d3ebfa3aaca30c4cf07636a2f
#
_entry.id   1429602d3ebfa3aaca30c4cf07636a2f
#
_cell.length_a   1.000
_cell.length_b   1.000
_cell.length_c   1.000
_cell.angle_alpha   90.00
_cell.angle_beta   90.00
_cell.angle_gamma   90.00
#
_symmetry.space_group_name_H-M   'P 1'
#
loop_
_entity.id
_entity.type
_entity.pdbx_description
1 polymer ?
#
loop_
_entity_poly.entity_id
_entity_poly.type
_entity_poly.pdbx_seq_one_letter_code
_entity_poly.pdbx_strand_id
1 'polypeptide(L)'
;MKNIAYYCKRFAELNVSSSRKRGNAQYKPILLLSVIDLIARGVIITNDIPVSDELVQTFERYWNVIGSPSYKGGLHYPFFHLQNEGFWYLKFKPEFNGLQPKTIKKLKEAVEYAYLDIELFNFLQDEFCRKELIDALVAAFFSDNENDIEAILQINQTFQDDAVEIENLIETENLEPNPRWSLKRAVIRNAFFRKAIVHVYDYRCAFCGLKVTKKINQNIVDGAHIKPFSQFYDNKIHNGIALCKNHHWAFDRGWFAINEQYKIIVSNDLEEASPHAKPMKDFHGETILLPNTEQHFPELEALQWHRQNIFQA
;
A
#
# COMPACT_ATOMS: atom_id res chain seq x y z
N MET A 1 25.88 -4.31 6.63
CA MET A 1 24.62 -5.09 6.42
C MET A 1 23.55 -4.12 5.92
N LYS A 2 22.91 -4.42 4.81
CA LYS A 2 21.85 -3.58 4.24
C LYS A 2 20.57 -3.83 5.06
N ASN A 3 20.00 -2.78 5.68
CA ASN A 3 18.79 -2.84 6.51
C ASN A 3 17.55 -2.45 5.71
N ILE A 4 16.37 -2.58 6.30
CA ILE A 4 15.10 -2.25 5.64
C ILE A 4 15.04 -0.79 5.16
N ALA A 5 15.56 0.16 5.93
CA ALA A 5 15.58 1.58 5.56
C ALA A 5 16.45 1.84 4.31
N TYR A 6 17.54 1.08 4.13
CA TYR A 6 18.35 1.13 2.92
C TYR A 6 17.49 0.74 1.70
N TYR A 7 16.74 -0.38 1.77
CA TYR A 7 15.92 -0.83 0.63
C TYR A 7 14.71 0.06 0.41
N CYS A 8 14.06 0.59 1.45
CA CYS A 8 12.99 1.59 1.31
C CYS A 8 13.50 2.82 0.55
N LYS A 9 14.72 3.30 0.86
CA LYS A 9 15.35 4.38 0.11
C LYS A 9 15.62 4.00 -1.35
N ARG A 10 16.18 2.81 -1.62
CA ARG A 10 16.41 2.33 -2.99
C ARG A 10 15.12 2.21 -3.78
N PHE A 11 14.04 1.74 -3.16
CA PHE A 11 12.71 1.63 -3.76
C PHE A 11 12.10 2.99 -4.07
N ALA A 12 12.33 3.99 -3.23
CA ALA A 12 11.86 5.36 -3.47
C ALA A 12 12.68 6.13 -4.51
N GLU A 13 13.92 5.68 -4.78
CA GLU A 13 14.87 6.35 -5.69
C GLU A 13 15.15 5.55 -6.97
N LEU A 14 14.22 4.69 -7.42
CA LEU A 14 14.41 3.94 -8.66
C LEU A 14 14.65 4.88 -9.84
N ASN A 15 15.62 4.52 -10.66
CA ASN A 15 15.88 5.24 -11.91
C ASN A 15 14.80 4.88 -12.94
N VAL A 16 13.79 5.74 -13.07
CA VAL A 16 12.69 5.61 -14.02
C VAL A 16 12.83 6.64 -15.15
N SER A 17 12.39 6.26 -16.35
CA SER A 17 12.31 7.22 -17.47
C SER A 17 11.27 8.29 -17.14
N SER A 18 11.63 9.54 -17.27
CA SER A 18 10.76 10.69 -17.03
C SER A 18 10.72 11.61 -18.24
N SER A 19 9.54 12.16 -18.52
CA SER A 19 9.33 13.13 -19.60
C SER A 19 8.37 14.22 -19.11
N ARG A 20 8.67 15.49 -19.45
CA ARG A 20 7.78 16.63 -19.11
C ARG A 20 6.35 16.47 -19.64
N LYS A 21 6.15 15.73 -20.76
CA LYS A 21 4.83 15.53 -21.37
C LYS A 21 4.11 14.26 -20.88
N ARG A 22 4.84 13.23 -20.42
CA ARG A 22 4.29 11.90 -20.13
C ARG A 22 4.39 11.52 -18.66
N GLY A 23 5.04 12.34 -17.83
CA GLY A 23 5.34 12.00 -16.43
C GLY A 23 6.38 10.89 -16.30
N ASN A 24 6.38 10.21 -15.17
CA ASN A 24 7.27 9.10 -14.85
C ASN A 24 6.75 7.78 -15.44
N ALA A 25 7.65 6.98 -15.99
CA ALA A 25 7.34 5.63 -16.46
C ALA A 25 7.35 4.64 -15.28
N GLN A 26 6.19 4.18 -14.85
CA GLN A 26 6.02 3.34 -13.63
C GLN A 26 6.35 1.85 -13.85
N TYR A 27 7.08 1.48 -14.90
CA TYR A 27 7.39 0.08 -15.21
C TYR A 27 8.09 -0.67 -14.08
N LYS A 28 9.18 -0.11 -13.53
CA LYS A 28 9.96 -0.74 -12.45
C LYS A 28 9.17 -0.83 -11.14
N PRO A 29 8.50 0.24 -10.68
CA PRO A 29 7.63 0.17 -9.51
C PRO A 29 6.56 -0.90 -9.64
N ILE A 30 5.86 -0.98 -10.77
CA ILE A 30 4.80 -1.97 -11.01
C ILE A 30 5.36 -3.40 -11.02
N LEU A 31 6.53 -3.63 -11.62
CA LEU A 31 7.16 -4.95 -11.56
C LEU A 31 7.51 -5.36 -10.13
N LEU A 32 8.09 -4.46 -9.34
CA LEU A 32 8.40 -4.75 -7.94
C LEU A 32 7.13 -5.04 -7.13
N LEU A 33 6.05 -4.25 -7.30
CA LEU A 33 4.76 -4.55 -6.68
C LEU A 33 4.23 -5.93 -7.08
N SER A 34 4.38 -6.32 -8.37
CA SER A 34 3.95 -7.62 -8.86
C SER A 34 4.73 -8.77 -8.22
N VAL A 35 6.05 -8.62 -8.09
CA VAL A 35 6.92 -9.60 -7.43
C VAL A 35 6.58 -9.71 -5.93
N ILE A 36 6.40 -8.59 -5.25
CA ILE A 36 6.02 -8.56 -3.83
C ILE A 36 4.66 -9.23 -3.61
N ASP A 37 3.69 -9.00 -4.49
CA ASP A 37 2.39 -9.67 -4.45
C ASP A 37 2.55 -11.20 -4.59
N LEU A 38 3.35 -11.68 -5.54
CA LEU A 38 3.58 -13.10 -5.74
C LEU A 38 4.34 -13.76 -4.58
N ILE A 39 5.29 -13.05 -3.96
CA ILE A 39 5.95 -13.50 -2.73
C ILE A 39 4.92 -13.58 -1.58
N ALA A 40 4.14 -12.53 -1.38
CA ALA A 40 3.11 -12.50 -0.34
C ALA A 40 2.09 -13.63 -0.51
N ARG A 41 1.73 -13.99 -1.73
CA ARG A 41 0.82 -15.09 -2.06
C ARG A 41 1.47 -16.49 -1.95
N GLY A 42 2.78 -16.56 -1.72
CA GLY A 42 3.52 -17.82 -1.67
C GLY A 42 3.62 -18.53 -3.02
N VAL A 43 3.53 -17.78 -4.13
CA VAL A 43 3.81 -18.27 -5.49
C VAL A 43 5.32 -18.25 -5.73
N ILE A 44 5.99 -17.18 -5.33
CA ILE A 44 7.46 -17.09 -5.30
C ILE A 44 7.91 -17.40 -3.87
N ILE A 45 8.42 -18.60 -3.67
CA ILE A 45 8.88 -19.11 -2.36
C ILE A 45 10.41 -19.19 -2.23
N THR A 46 11.12 -19.10 -3.35
CA THR A 46 12.57 -19.07 -3.43
C THR A 46 13.05 -17.78 -4.08
N ASN A 47 14.31 -17.43 -3.88
CA ASN A 47 14.90 -16.23 -4.49
C ASN A 47 15.23 -16.42 -5.99
N ASP A 48 14.48 -17.26 -6.67
CA ASP A 48 14.53 -17.45 -8.11
C ASP A 48 13.19 -16.96 -8.70
N ILE A 49 13.23 -15.87 -9.43
CA ILE A 49 12.06 -15.18 -9.99
C ILE A 49 12.04 -15.40 -11.50
N PRO A 50 11.39 -16.46 -11.99
CA PRO A 50 11.29 -16.72 -13.43
C PRO A 50 10.30 -15.77 -14.09
N VAL A 51 10.39 -15.60 -15.42
CA VAL A 51 9.38 -14.91 -16.22
C VAL A 51 8.20 -15.86 -16.45
N SER A 52 7.48 -16.15 -15.36
CA SER A 52 6.31 -17.03 -15.38
C SER A 52 5.08 -16.34 -15.96
N ASP A 53 4.06 -17.11 -16.32
CA ASP A 53 2.80 -16.57 -16.81
C ASP A 53 2.04 -15.82 -15.69
N GLU A 54 2.16 -16.30 -14.44
CA GLU A 54 1.61 -15.62 -13.26
C GLU A 54 2.22 -14.25 -13.04
N LEU A 55 3.55 -14.12 -13.23
CA LEU A 55 4.22 -12.81 -13.11
C LEU A 55 3.78 -11.86 -14.24
N VAL A 56 3.66 -12.37 -15.47
CA VAL A 56 3.19 -11.58 -16.63
C VAL A 56 1.77 -11.08 -16.37
N GLN A 57 0.84 -11.96 -15.99
CA GLN A 57 -0.56 -11.62 -15.73
C GLN A 57 -0.71 -10.66 -14.54
N THR A 58 0.08 -10.86 -13.47
CA THR A 58 0.06 -9.97 -12.31
C THR A 58 0.57 -8.58 -12.68
N PHE A 59 1.66 -8.49 -13.45
CA PHE A 59 2.16 -7.22 -13.96
C PHE A 59 1.15 -6.50 -14.85
N GLU A 60 0.52 -7.19 -15.81
CA GLU A 60 -0.48 -6.60 -16.71
C GLU A 60 -1.70 -6.09 -15.94
N ARG A 61 -2.17 -6.83 -14.92
CA ARG A 61 -3.25 -6.38 -14.05
C ARG A 61 -2.92 -5.08 -13.33
N TYR A 62 -1.76 -5.01 -12.67
CA TYR A 62 -1.35 -3.77 -12.00
C TYR A 62 -1.10 -2.65 -13.01
N TRP A 63 -0.56 -2.96 -14.18
CA TRP A 63 -0.38 -1.96 -15.22
C TRP A 63 -1.72 -1.33 -15.66
N ASN A 64 -2.75 -2.13 -15.83
CA ASN A 64 -4.07 -1.66 -16.24
C ASN A 64 -4.75 -0.77 -15.19
N VAL A 65 -4.43 -0.94 -13.90
CA VAL A 65 -5.04 -0.17 -12.81
C VAL A 65 -4.22 1.09 -12.47
N ILE A 66 -2.89 0.96 -12.36
CA ILE A 66 -2.02 2.01 -11.82
C ILE A 66 -0.95 2.47 -12.83
N GLY A 67 -0.86 1.87 -13.99
CA GLY A 67 0.09 2.26 -15.03
C GLY A 67 -0.33 3.55 -15.74
N SER A 68 0.64 4.39 -16.09
CA SER A 68 0.38 5.61 -16.86
C SER A 68 -0.16 5.29 -18.25
N PRO A 69 -1.30 5.86 -18.65
CA PRO A 69 -1.87 5.67 -20.00
C PRO A 69 -0.96 6.22 -21.12
N SER A 70 -0.02 7.09 -20.77
CA SER A 70 0.95 7.66 -21.73
C SER A 70 2.02 6.68 -22.18
N TYR A 71 2.11 5.51 -21.56
CA TYR A 71 3.10 4.47 -21.86
C TYR A 71 2.41 3.14 -22.18
N LYS A 72 3.05 2.34 -23.03
CA LYS A 72 2.58 0.97 -23.31
C LYS A 72 3.17 0.01 -22.31
N GLY A 73 2.33 -0.74 -21.60
CA GLY A 73 2.77 -1.78 -20.68
C GLY A 73 3.65 -2.84 -21.34
N GLY A 74 4.57 -3.42 -20.57
CA GLY A 74 5.44 -4.49 -21.05
C GLY A 74 6.48 -4.89 -20.01
N LEU A 75 6.30 -6.08 -19.41
CA LEU A 75 7.15 -6.62 -18.34
C LEU A 75 8.63 -6.78 -18.76
N HIS A 76 8.90 -7.10 -20.04
CA HIS A 76 10.25 -7.38 -20.51
C HIS A 76 11.21 -6.20 -20.31
N TYR A 77 10.70 -4.98 -20.37
CA TYR A 77 11.51 -3.78 -20.19
C TYR A 77 11.99 -3.61 -18.75
N PRO A 78 11.11 -3.49 -17.74
CA PRO A 78 11.54 -3.32 -16.35
C PRO A 78 12.28 -4.55 -15.81
N PHE A 79 11.91 -5.76 -16.21
CA PHE A 79 12.56 -6.98 -15.77
C PHE A 79 14.06 -6.99 -16.12
N PHE A 80 14.40 -6.54 -17.35
CA PHE A 80 15.78 -6.43 -17.78
C PHE A 80 16.50 -5.24 -17.12
N HIS A 81 15.86 -4.08 -16.99
CA HIS A 81 16.51 -2.85 -16.54
C HIS A 81 16.61 -2.68 -15.03
N LEU A 82 15.90 -3.48 -14.21
CA LEU A 82 16.05 -3.45 -12.76
C LEU A 82 17.47 -3.86 -12.30
N GLN A 83 18.23 -4.61 -13.09
CA GLN A 83 19.62 -4.95 -12.77
C GLN A 83 20.50 -3.72 -12.50
N ASN A 84 20.13 -2.54 -13.01
CA ASN A 84 20.86 -1.29 -12.79
C ASN A 84 20.62 -0.69 -11.39
N GLU A 85 19.70 -1.25 -10.59
CA GLU A 85 19.34 -0.73 -9.26
C GLU A 85 20.21 -1.30 -8.13
N GLY A 86 21.03 -2.34 -8.42
CA GLY A 86 21.99 -2.90 -7.46
C GLY A 86 21.40 -3.78 -6.36
N PHE A 87 20.17 -4.26 -6.54
CA PHE A 87 19.52 -5.25 -5.68
C PHE A 87 18.74 -6.32 -6.46
N TRP A 88 18.71 -6.22 -7.80
CA TRP A 88 18.06 -7.13 -8.73
C TRP A 88 19.08 -7.62 -9.71
N TYR A 89 19.22 -8.93 -9.85
CA TYR A 89 20.23 -9.58 -10.69
C TYR A 89 19.55 -10.55 -11.65
N LEU A 90 20.20 -10.79 -12.79
CA LEU A 90 19.70 -11.71 -13.82
C LEU A 90 20.67 -12.88 -14.00
N LYS A 91 20.13 -14.09 -13.97
CA LYS A 91 20.83 -15.29 -14.47
C LYS A 91 20.41 -15.50 -15.91
N PHE A 92 21.36 -15.37 -16.82
CA PHE A 92 21.13 -15.57 -18.24
C PHE A 92 21.33 -17.03 -18.63
N LYS A 93 20.59 -17.45 -19.65
CA LYS A 93 20.79 -18.73 -20.29
C LYS A 93 22.10 -18.75 -21.10
N PRO A 94 22.72 -19.93 -21.31
CA PRO A 94 23.99 -20.00 -22.03
C PRO A 94 23.99 -19.39 -23.43
N GLU A 95 22.86 -19.45 -24.11
CA GLU A 95 22.69 -18.96 -25.48
C GLU A 95 22.46 -17.45 -25.57
N PHE A 96 22.43 -16.73 -24.45
CA PHE A 96 22.20 -15.30 -24.43
C PHE A 96 23.34 -14.52 -25.10
N ASN A 97 23.00 -13.73 -26.10
CA ASN A 97 23.96 -12.98 -26.94
C ASN A 97 24.27 -11.57 -26.44
N GLY A 98 23.80 -11.18 -25.25
CA GLY A 98 24.01 -9.86 -24.64
C GLY A 98 23.06 -8.77 -25.13
N LEU A 99 22.17 -9.03 -26.09
CA LEU A 99 21.23 -8.03 -26.60
C LEU A 99 19.99 -7.93 -25.71
N GLN A 100 19.55 -6.69 -25.46
CA GLN A 100 18.35 -6.42 -24.68
C GLN A 100 17.11 -7.09 -25.31
N PRO A 101 16.37 -7.91 -24.54
CA PRO A 101 15.13 -8.53 -25.00
C PRO A 101 14.03 -7.48 -25.26
N LYS A 102 13.46 -7.49 -26.46
CA LYS A 102 12.42 -6.52 -26.88
C LYS A 102 10.98 -7.04 -26.72
N THR A 103 10.82 -8.29 -26.30
CA THR A 103 9.51 -8.94 -26.08
C THR A 103 9.60 -9.89 -24.91
N ILE A 104 8.45 -10.26 -24.34
CA ILE A 104 8.36 -11.28 -23.27
C ILE A 104 8.94 -12.63 -23.76
N LYS A 105 8.65 -13.03 -25.00
CA LYS A 105 9.20 -14.25 -25.60
C LYS A 105 10.73 -14.22 -25.61
N LYS A 106 11.33 -13.12 -26.08
CA LYS A 106 12.79 -12.96 -26.11
C LYS A 106 13.39 -12.89 -24.70
N LEU A 107 12.66 -12.32 -23.74
CA LEU A 107 13.08 -12.32 -22.34
C LEU A 107 13.10 -13.74 -21.76
N LYS A 108 12.07 -14.56 -22.03
CA LYS A 108 12.03 -15.98 -21.63
C LYS A 108 13.12 -16.83 -22.29
N GLU A 109 13.54 -16.46 -23.52
CA GLU A 109 14.65 -17.11 -24.21
C GLU A 109 16.02 -16.72 -23.64
N ALA A 110 16.18 -15.46 -23.17
CA ALA A 110 17.45 -14.91 -22.69
C ALA A 110 17.73 -15.19 -21.21
N VAL A 111 16.70 -15.12 -20.36
CA VAL A 111 16.83 -15.14 -18.89
C VAL A 111 16.28 -16.45 -18.34
N GLU A 112 17.04 -17.08 -17.45
CA GLU A 112 16.60 -18.25 -16.69
C GLU A 112 15.69 -17.78 -15.53
N TYR A 113 16.20 -16.86 -14.68
CA TYR A 113 15.45 -16.18 -13.62
C TYR A 113 16.15 -14.88 -13.20
N ALA A 114 15.43 -14.04 -12.46
CA ALA A 114 16.01 -12.94 -11.70
C ALA A 114 16.10 -13.33 -10.22
N TYR A 115 17.01 -12.67 -9.47
CA TYR A 115 17.10 -12.83 -8.02
C TYR A 115 17.43 -11.50 -7.34
N LEU A 116 17.05 -11.40 -6.08
CA LEU A 116 17.25 -10.22 -5.24
C LEU A 116 18.51 -10.40 -4.36
N ASP A 117 19.01 -9.29 -3.78
CA ASP A 117 19.85 -9.40 -2.59
C ASP A 117 19.17 -10.32 -1.58
N ILE A 118 19.93 -11.21 -0.95
CA ILE A 118 19.35 -12.19 -0.01
C ILE A 118 18.67 -11.51 1.18
N GLU A 119 19.21 -10.40 1.67
CA GLU A 119 18.61 -9.63 2.74
C GLU A 119 17.26 -9.03 2.30
N LEU A 120 17.16 -8.50 1.07
CA LEU A 120 15.91 -7.98 0.53
C LEU A 120 14.87 -9.09 0.41
N PHE A 121 15.25 -10.25 -0.13
CA PHE A 121 14.35 -11.40 -0.24
C PHE A 121 13.83 -11.83 1.13
N ASN A 122 14.70 -11.88 2.16
CA ASN A 122 14.32 -12.20 3.53
C ASN A 122 13.36 -11.14 4.13
N PHE A 123 13.59 -9.85 3.91
CA PHE A 123 12.64 -8.79 4.32
C PHE A 123 11.29 -8.94 3.64
N LEU A 124 11.24 -9.40 2.39
CA LEU A 124 9.99 -9.63 1.68
C LEU A 124 9.21 -10.86 2.19
N GLN A 125 9.80 -11.74 3.00
CA GLN A 125 9.05 -12.81 3.69
C GLN A 125 8.30 -12.30 4.92
N ASP A 126 8.75 -11.19 5.52
CA ASP A 126 8.10 -10.56 6.67
C ASP A 126 7.01 -9.56 6.22
N GLU A 127 5.83 -9.63 6.83
CA GLU A 127 4.68 -8.80 6.45
C GLU A 127 4.91 -7.31 6.75
N PHE A 128 5.53 -7.00 7.89
CA PHE A 128 5.81 -5.62 8.28
C PHE A 128 6.83 -4.98 7.33
N CYS A 129 7.90 -5.69 7.02
CA CYS A 129 8.91 -5.22 6.07
C CYS A 129 8.34 -5.04 4.66
N ARG A 130 7.46 -5.95 4.20
CA ARG A 130 6.74 -5.79 2.92
C ARG A 130 5.91 -4.52 2.89
N LYS A 131 5.17 -4.22 3.99
CA LYS A 131 4.39 -2.98 4.12
C LYS A 131 5.27 -1.75 3.93
N GLU A 132 6.40 -1.66 4.62
CA GLU A 132 7.33 -0.52 4.54
C GLU A 132 7.87 -0.33 3.11
N LEU A 133 8.22 -1.42 2.42
CA LEU A 133 8.73 -1.39 1.04
C LEU A 133 7.64 -0.96 0.05
N ILE A 134 6.42 -1.45 0.19
CA ILE A 134 5.30 -1.06 -0.66
C ILE A 134 4.94 0.41 -0.43
N ASP A 135 4.86 0.85 0.81
CA ASP A 135 4.57 2.24 1.16
C ASP A 135 5.62 3.19 0.55
N ALA A 136 6.91 2.79 0.55
CA ALA A 136 7.98 3.55 -0.11
C ALA A 136 7.78 3.67 -1.63
N LEU A 137 7.40 2.56 -2.32
CA LEU A 137 7.10 2.57 -3.77
C LEU A 137 5.87 3.44 -4.08
N VAL A 138 4.78 3.21 -3.35
CA VAL A 138 3.51 3.90 -3.59
C VAL A 138 3.67 5.40 -3.34
N ALA A 139 4.38 5.76 -2.27
CA ALA A 139 4.66 7.16 -1.96
C ALA A 139 5.52 7.85 -3.02
N ALA A 140 6.52 7.16 -3.60
CA ALA A 140 7.45 7.78 -4.53
C ALA A 140 6.92 7.90 -5.98
N PHE A 141 6.13 6.94 -6.45
CA PHE A 141 5.82 6.84 -7.88
C PHE A 141 4.34 6.98 -8.24
N PHE A 142 3.45 6.99 -7.26
CA PHE A 142 2.01 7.09 -7.49
C PHE A 142 1.38 8.31 -6.79
N SER A 143 2.20 9.39 -6.59
CA SER A 143 1.81 10.61 -5.89
C SER A 143 2.25 11.90 -6.57
N ASP A 144 2.46 11.89 -7.87
CA ASP A 144 3.22 12.94 -8.57
C ASP A 144 2.60 14.37 -8.59
N ASN A 145 1.40 14.59 -8.07
CA ASN A 145 0.86 15.95 -7.93
C ASN A 145 -0.01 16.10 -6.67
N GLU A 146 0.13 17.21 -5.98
CA GLU A 146 -0.80 17.65 -4.92
C GLU A 146 -2.26 17.76 -5.41
N ASN A 147 -2.47 17.77 -6.75
CA ASN A 147 -3.77 17.82 -7.40
C ASN A 147 -4.34 16.44 -7.77
N ASP A 148 -3.66 15.33 -7.47
CA ASP A 148 -4.03 13.99 -7.95
C ASP A 148 -4.71 13.11 -6.90
N ILE A 149 -5.34 13.75 -5.91
CA ILE A 149 -6.16 13.01 -4.91
C ILE A 149 -7.25 12.20 -5.63
N GLU A 150 -7.83 12.75 -6.69
CA GLU A 150 -8.89 12.11 -7.46
C GLU A 150 -8.40 10.84 -8.15
N ALA A 151 -7.19 10.85 -8.72
CA ALA A 151 -6.57 9.67 -9.30
C ALA A 151 -6.27 8.60 -8.25
N ILE A 152 -5.81 8.97 -7.05
CA ILE A 152 -5.57 8.03 -5.94
C ILE A 152 -6.89 7.43 -5.45
N LEU A 153 -7.93 8.24 -5.33
CA LEU A 153 -9.27 7.78 -4.93
C LEU A 153 -9.85 6.83 -5.97
N GLN A 154 -9.68 7.14 -7.26
CA GLN A 154 -10.13 6.30 -8.36
C GLN A 154 -9.38 4.95 -8.39
N ILE A 155 -8.06 4.95 -8.18
CA ILE A 155 -7.26 3.72 -8.07
C ILE A 155 -7.75 2.88 -6.87
N ASN A 156 -7.96 3.50 -5.72
CA ASN A 156 -8.48 2.81 -4.54
C ASN A 156 -9.87 2.21 -4.79
N GLN A 157 -10.76 2.95 -5.46
CA GLN A 157 -12.10 2.48 -5.83
C GLN A 157 -12.01 1.29 -6.81
N THR A 158 -11.17 1.38 -7.85
CA THR A 158 -10.98 0.28 -8.81
C THR A 158 -10.51 -1.01 -8.10
N PHE A 159 -9.60 -0.90 -7.14
CA PHE A 159 -9.19 -2.04 -6.34
C PHE A 159 -10.31 -2.61 -5.47
N GLN A 160 -11.24 -1.77 -4.99
CA GLN A 160 -12.39 -2.22 -4.23
C GLN A 160 -13.42 -2.94 -5.13
N ASP A 161 -13.70 -2.39 -6.30
CA ASP A 161 -14.64 -2.98 -7.27
C ASP A 161 -14.13 -4.34 -7.78
N ASP A 162 -12.84 -4.48 -8.10
CA ASP A 162 -12.20 -5.76 -8.44
C ASP A 162 -12.38 -6.83 -7.34
N ALA A 163 -12.41 -6.41 -6.07
CA ALA A 163 -12.59 -7.35 -4.96
C ALA A 163 -14.02 -7.91 -4.93
N VAL A 164 -15.02 -7.04 -5.08
CA VAL A 164 -16.43 -7.40 -5.11
C VAL A 164 -16.76 -8.33 -6.30
N GLU A 165 -16.18 -8.04 -7.47
CA GLU A 165 -16.39 -8.86 -8.67
C GLU A 165 -15.84 -10.29 -8.49
N ILE A 166 -14.68 -10.42 -7.83
CA ILE A 166 -14.09 -11.74 -7.53
C ILE A 166 -14.90 -12.49 -6.47
N GLU A 167 -15.42 -11.84 -5.44
CA GLU A 167 -16.30 -12.45 -4.45
C GLU A 167 -17.58 -12.98 -5.08
N ASN A 168 -18.21 -12.20 -5.95
CA ASN A 168 -19.40 -12.61 -6.69
C ASN A 168 -19.13 -13.82 -7.61
N LEU A 169 -17.95 -13.89 -8.26
CA LEU A 169 -17.57 -15.03 -9.10
C LEU A 169 -17.34 -16.30 -8.27
N ILE A 170 -16.75 -16.18 -7.08
CA ILE A 170 -16.56 -17.30 -6.16
C ILE A 170 -17.91 -17.85 -5.67
N GLU A 171 -18.86 -16.97 -5.32
CA GLU A 171 -20.20 -17.37 -4.89
C GLU A 171 -21.01 -18.03 -6.00
N THR A 172 -20.89 -17.54 -7.25
CA THR A 172 -21.66 -18.07 -8.39
C THR A 172 -21.11 -19.39 -8.94
N GLU A 173 -19.80 -19.64 -8.83
CA GLU A 173 -19.16 -20.84 -9.36
C GLU A 173 -18.95 -21.96 -8.32
N ASN A 174 -19.41 -21.80 -7.07
CA ASN A 174 -19.16 -22.74 -5.96
C ASN A 174 -17.68 -23.14 -5.81
N LEU A 175 -16.79 -22.26 -6.18
CA LEU A 175 -15.35 -22.45 -5.96
C LEU A 175 -15.06 -22.27 -4.48
N GLU A 176 -14.45 -23.25 -3.83
CA GLU A 176 -14.01 -23.10 -2.46
C GLU A 176 -13.13 -21.85 -2.35
N PRO A 177 -13.52 -20.85 -1.51
CA PRO A 177 -12.72 -19.65 -1.34
C PRO A 177 -11.40 -20.08 -0.74
N ASN A 178 -10.32 -19.99 -1.53
CA ASN A 178 -9.00 -20.16 -0.96
C ASN A 178 -8.65 -18.88 -0.18
N PRO A 179 -8.73 -18.90 1.18
CA PRO A 179 -8.53 -17.70 2.00
C PRO A 179 -7.18 -17.03 1.75
N ARG A 180 -6.23 -17.78 1.17
CA ARG A 180 -4.92 -17.27 0.79
C ARG A 180 -4.96 -16.34 -0.42
N TRP A 181 -5.98 -16.37 -1.27
CA TRP A 181 -6.09 -15.53 -2.46
C TRP A 181 -6.62 -14.12 -2.14
N SER A 182 -7.61 -14.01 -1.24
CA SER A 182 -8.19 -12.71 -0.84
C SER A 182 -7.26 -11.91 0.08
N LEU A 183 -6.66 -12.55 1.08
CA LEU A 183 -5.75 -11.91 2.03
C LEU A 183 -4.49 -11.31 1.39
N LYS A 184 -3.98 -11.90 0.31
CA LYS A 184 -2.64 -11.59 -0.22
C LYS A 184 -2.61 -10.44 -1.23
N ARG A 185 -3.74 -10.11 -1.88
CA ARG A 185 -3.90 -8.87 -2.66
C ARG A 185 -4.14 -7.65 -1.77
N ALA A 186 -4.47 -7.88 -0.52
CA ALA A 186 -4.78 -6.85 0.48
C ALA A 186 -3.63 -5.84 0.68
N VAL A 187 -2.37 -6.27 0.61
CA VAL A 187 -1.24 -5.43 1.03
C VAL A 187 -1.07 -4.19 0.15
N ILE A 188 -1.18 -4.34 -1.18
CA ILE A 188 -1.05 -3.21 -2.12
C ILE A 188 -2.30 -2.33 -2.06
N ARG A 189 -3.48 -2.93 -2.02
CA ARG A 189 -4.76 -2.20 -1.84
C ARG A 189 -4.75 -1.37 -0.57
N ASN A 190 -4.30 -1.96 0.54
CA ASN A 190 -4.17 -1.26 1.82
C ASN A 190 -3.16 -0.10 1.76
N ALA A 191 -2.09 -0.20 0.95
CA ALA A 191 -1.16 0.91 0.76
C ALA A 191 -1.83 2.10 0.05
N PHE A 192 -2.61 1.84 -1.00
CA PHE A 192 -3.38 2.89 -1.69
C PHE A 192 -4.48 3.46 -0.80
N PHE A 193 -5.20 2.62 -0.04
CA PHE A 193 -6.16 3.07 0.96
C PHE A 193 -5.51 4.00 1.99
N ARG A 194 -4.42 3.57 2.66
CA ARG A 194 -3.73 4.42 3.64
C ARG A 194 -3.30 5.76 3.05
N LYS A 195 -2.79 5.74 1.82
CA LYS A 195 -2.41 6.95 1.12
C LYS A 195 -3.61 7.85 0.85
N ALA A 196 -4.72 7.30 0.34
CA ALA A 196 -5.94 8.05 0.09
C ALA A 196 -6.47 8.70 1.39
N ILE A 197 -6.53 7.94 2.49
CA ILE A 197 -6.96 8.47 3.79
C ILE A 197 -6.08 9.63 4.26
N VAL A 198 -4.76 9.49 4.21
CA VAL A 198 -3.85 10.56 4.62
C VAL A 198 -4.04 11.83 3.77
N HIS A 199 -4.30 11.68 2.48
CA HIS A 199 -4.59 12.80 1.58
C HIS A 199 -5.91 13.51 1.89
N VAL A 200 -7.01 12.78 2.10
CA VAL A 200 -8.32 13.41 2.39
C VAL A 200 -8.32 14.18 3.72
N TYR A 201 -7.41 13.85 4.63
CA TYR A 201 -7.19 14.56 5.89
C TYR A 201 -6.06 15.62 5.83
N ASP A 202 -5.60 16.00 4.65
CA ASP A 202 -4.50 16.97 4.47
C ASP A 202 -3.26 16.64 5.31
N TYR A 203 -2.90 15.36 5.43
CA TYR A 203 -1.75 14.89 6.22
C TYR A 203 -1.83 15.25 7.72
N ARG A 204 -3.04 15.44 8.27
CA ARG A 204 -3.28 15.76 9.67
C ARG A 204 -3.85 14.58 10.43
N CYS A 205 -3.43 14.44 11.68
CA CYS A 205 -4.07 13.51 12.61
C CYS A 205 -5.48 14.01 12.96
N ALA A 206 -6.50 13.19 12.72
CA ALA A 206 -7.89 13.51 13.05
C ALA A 206 -8.10 13.76 14.55
N PHE A 207 -7.34 13.06 15.41
CA PHE A 207 -7.44 13.20 16.87
C PHE A 207 -6.81 14.48 17.40
N CYS A 208 -5.54 14.77 17.08
CA CYS A 208 -4.80 15.88 17.71
C CYS A 208 -4.37 16.99 16.74
N GLY A 209 -4.74 16.92 15.47
CA GLY A 209 -4.39 17.94 14.48
C GLY A 209 -2.91 17.93 14.04
N LEU A 210 -2.05 17.08 14.59
CA LEU A 210 -0.64 17.04 14.28
C LEU A 210 -0.40 16.80 12.80
N LYS A 211 0.40 17.68 12.17
CA LYS A 211 0.91 17.52 10.80
C LYS A 211 2.43 17.67 10.85
N VAL A 212 3.17 16.60 10.55
CA VAL A 212 4.63 16.64 10.42
C VAL A 212 5.00 15.96 9.11
N THR A 213 5.52 16.74 8.19
CA THR A 213 5.95 16.29 6.87
C THR A 213 7.36 16.77 6.60
N LYS A 214 8.23 15.88 6.11
CA LYS A 214 9.57 16.27 5.62
C LYS A 214 9.60 16.44 4.10
N LYS A 215 8.88 15.56 3.40
CA LYS A 215 8.55 15.60 1.97
C LYS A 215 7.12 15.07 1.86
N ILE A 216 6.44 15.27 0.73
CA ILE A 216 5.06 14.81 0.51
C ILE A 216 4.85 13.32 0.88
N ASN A 217 5.88 12.50 0.70
CA ASN A 217 5.86 11.06 0.97
C ASN A 217 6.48 10.65 2.33
N GLN A 218 6.85 11.61 3.19
CA GLN A 218 7.40 11.35 4.52
C GLN A 218 6.62 12.16 5.56
N ASN A 219 5.60 11.56 6.13
CA ASN A 219 4.76 12.16 7.17
C ASN A 219 4.59 11.19 8.35
N ILE A 220 4.17 11.74 9.50
CA ILE A 220 3.95 10.97 10.74
C ILE A 220 2.54 10.39 10.84
N VAL A 221 1.65 10.74 9.92
CA VAL A 221 0.24 10.33 9.90
C VAL A 221 0.08 9.10 9.02
N ASP A 222 -0.75 8.17 9.42
CA ASP A 222 -1.10 6.96 8.70
C ASP A 222 -2.62 6.84 8.55
N GLY A 223 -3.09 6.16 7.51
CA GLY A 223 -4.51 5.83 7.35
C GLY A 223 -4.83 4.57 8.14
N ALA A 224 -5.70 4.69 9.13
CA ALA A 224 -6.22 3.59 9.95
C ALA A 224 -7.57 3.11 9.40
N HIS A 225 -7.81 1.79 9.42
CA HIS A 225 -9.14 1.24 9.20
C HIS A 225 -9.97 1.37 10.49
N ILE A 226 -11.22 1.79 10.39
CA ILE A 226 -12.15 1.86 11.52
C ILE A 226 -12.68 0.46 11.84
N LYS A 227 -13.23 -0.23 10.84
CA LYS A 227 -13.49 -1.69 10.90
C LYS A 227 -12.25 -2.42 10.37
N PRO A 228 -11.65 -3.38 11.09
CA PRO A 228 -10.41 -4.04 10.68
C PRO A 228 -10.52 -4.69 9.30
N PHE A 229 -9.57 -4.42 8.41
CA PHE A 229 -9.57 -4.99 7.06
C PHE A 229 -9.57 -6.52 7.07
N SER A 230 -8.91 -7.16 8.02
CA SER A 230 -8.84 -8.63 8.14
C SER A 230 -10.20 -9.30 8.34
N GLN A 231 -11.22 -8.55 8.77
CA GLN A 231 -12.57 -9.06 9.03
C GLN A 231 -13.59 -8.61 7.98
N PHE A 232 -13.44 -7.38 7.47
CA PHE A 232 -14.45 -6.74 6.62
C PHE A 232 -14.02 -6.55 5.16
N TYR A 233 -12.74 -6.69 4.85
CA TYR A 233 -12.14 -6.50 3.51
C TYR A 233 -12.53 -5.17 2.84
N ASP A 234 -12.85 -4.15 3.65
CA ASP A 234 -13.36 -2.86 3.22
C ASP A 234 -12.26 -1.78 3.20
N ASN A 235 -11.90 -1.32 2.01
CA ASN A 235 -10.97 -0.22 1.73
C ASN A 235 -11.68 1.05 1.24
N LYS A 236 -12.98 1.18 1.47
CA LYS A 236 -13.70 2.43 1.17
C LYS A 236 -13.21 3.56 2.06
N ILE A 237 -13.20 4.78 1.52
CA ILE A 237 -12.66 5.96 2.22
C ILE A 237 -13.35 6.21 3.55
N HIS A 238 -14.66 6.00 3.62
CA HIS A 238 -15.43 6.20 4.85
C HIS A 238 -15.22 5.10 5.93
N ASN A 239 -14.51 4.01 5.60
CA ASN A 239 -13.97 3.08 6.60
C ASN A 239 -12.57 3.49 7.09
N GLY A 240 -12.15 4.73 6.88
CA GLY A 240 -10.81 5.21 7.21
C GLY A 240 -10.76 6.49 8.03
N ILE A 241 -9.72 6.60 8.83
CA ILE A 241 -9.38 7.79 9.61
C ILE A 241 -7.87 8.02 9.60
N ALA A 242 -7.42 9.26 9.46
CA ALA A 242 -6.00 9.60 9.50
C ALA A 242 -5.53 9.84 10.95
N LEU A 243 -4.55 9.11 11.41
CA LEU A 243 -4.03 9.20 12.78
C LEU A 243 -2.50 9.25 12.78
N CYS A 244 -1.90 10.04 13.67
CA CYS A 244 -0.46 9.92 13.93
C CYS A 244 -0.14 8.57 14.58
N LYS A 245 1.11 8.12 14.49
CA LYS A 245 1.51 6.77 14.93
C LYS A 245 1.04 6.43 16.35
N ASN A 246 1.10 7.38 17.30
CA ASN A 246 0.66 7.17 18.67
C ASN A 246 -0.86 6.96 18.76
N HIS A 247 -1.64 7.83 18.09
CA HIS A 247 -3.08 7.73 18.11
C HIS A 247 -3.62 6.57 17.27
N HIS A 248 -2.94 6.17 16.18
CA HIS A 248 -3.27 4.95 15.43
C HIS A 248 -3.12 3.72 16.35
N TRP A 249 -1.97 3.62 17.04
CA TRP A 249 -1.72 2.54 17.98
C TRP A 249 -2.74 2.48 19.12
N ALA A 250 -3.14 3.64 19.67
CA ALA A 250 -4.13 3.74 20.73
C ALA A 250 -5.55 3.39 20.25
N PHE A 251 -5.91 3.80 19.00
CA PHE A 251 -7.20 3.51 18.39
C PHE A 251 -7.41 2.00 18.18
N ASP A 252 -6.40 1.33 17.61
CA ASP A 252 -6.42 -0.11 17.38
C ASP A 252 -6.58 -0.92 18.69
N ARG A 253 -6.25 -0.32 19.85
CA ARG A 253 -6.35 -0.93 21.18
C ARG A 253 -7.54 -0.44 21.99
N GLY A 254 -8.40 0.37 21.38
CA GLY A 254 -9.62 0.83 22.02
C GLY A 254 -9.41 1.80 23.20
N TRP A 255 -8.29 2.52 23.24
CA TRP A 255 -8.04 3.53 24.27
C TRP A 255 -8.91 4.78 24.08
N PHE A 256 -9.36 5.01 22.87
CA PHE A 256 -10.38 5.99 22.56
C PHE A 256 -11.28 5.51 21.42
N ALA A 257 -12.45 6.11 21.33
CA ALA A 257 -13.41 5.93 20.25
C ALA A 257 -13.97 7.29 19.80
N ILE A 258 -14.84 7.26 18.80
CA ILE A 258 -15.50 8.45 18.24
C ILE A 258 -17.00 8.20 18.24
N ASN A 259 -17.80 9.16 18.73
CA ASN A 259 -19.26 9.03 18.79
C ASN A 259 -19.95 9.49 17.48
N GLU A 260 -21.29 9.46 17.46
CA GLU A 260 -22.12 9.84 16.32
C GLU A 260 -22.06 11.33 15.96
N GLN A 261 -21.55 12.18 16.86
CA GLN A 261 -21.32 13.61 16.65
C GLN A 261 -19.86 13.89 16.30
N TYR A 262 -19.09 12.85 15.93
CA TYR A 262 -17.65 12.92 15.66
C TYR A 262 -16.82 13.44 16.84
N LYS A 263 -17.29 13.23 18.09
CA LYS A 263 -16.56 13.61 19.29
C LYS A 263 -15.76 12.44 19.83
N ILE A 264 -14.59 12.76 20.36
CA ILE A 264 -13.66 11.80 20.97
C ILE A 264 -14.23 11.33 22.31
N ILE A 265 -14.19 10.02 22.54
CA ILE A 265 -14.44 9.36 23.83
C ILE A 265 -13.14 8.68 24.24
N VAL A 266 -12.55 9.08 25.36
CA VAL A 266 -11.31 8.50 25.87
C VAL A 266 -11.63 7.59 27.03
N SER A 267 -10.97 6.42 27.13
CA SER A 267 -11.11 5.48 28.26
C SER A 267 -10.75 6.14 29.59
N ASN A 268 -11.48 5.78 30.63
CA ASN A 268 -11.33 6.37 31.97
C ASN A 268 -10.12 5.82 32.74
N ASP A 269 -9.65 4.62 32.38
CA ASP A 269 -8.60 3.89 33.08
C ASP A 269 -7.18 4.20 32.61
N LEU A 270 -7.01 5.11 31.62
CA LEU A 270 -5.68 5.53 31.18
C LEU A 270 -4.92 6.25 32.29
N GLU A 271 -3.68 5.85 32.53
CA GLU A 271 -2.72 6.62 33.32
C GLU A 271 -1.80 7.40 32.37
N GLU A 272 -1.80 8.74 32.47
CA GLU A 272 -1.04 9.60 31.58
C GLU A 272 -0.16 10.56 32.37
N ALA A 273 1.12 10.62 32.00
CA ALA A 273 2.06 11.64 32.43
C ALA A 273 2.70 12.28 31.19
N SER A 274 2.27 13.47 30.81
CA SER A 274 2.73 14.17 29.62
C SER A 274 3.12 15.60 29.95
N PRO A 275 4.38 15.86 30.39
CA PRO A 275 4.79 17.19 30.89
C PRO A 275 4.84 18.25 29.79
N HIS A 276 4.90 17.86 28.51
CA HIS A 276 5.08 18.79 27.38
C HIS A 276 4.06 18.62 26.24
N ALA A 277 3.13 17.67 26.35
CA ALA A 277 2.08 17.44 25.36
C ALA A 277 0.72 17.35 26.03
N LYS A 278 -0.33 17.75 25.34
CA LYS A 278 -1.73 17.61 25.80
C LYS A 278 -2.05 16.11 25.99
N PRO A 279 -2.46 15.67 27.19
CA PRO A 279 -2.88 14.30 27.44
C PRO A 279 -4.06 13.88 26.55
N MET A 280 -4.22 12.58 26.28
CA MET A 280 -5.37 12.07 25.53
C MET A 280 -6.69 12.42 26.24
N LYS A 281 -6.74 12.32 27.56
CA LYS A 281 -7.95 12.62 28.36
C LYS A 281 -8.46 14.04 28.15
N ASP A 282 -7.58 15.00 27.88
CA ASP A 282 -7.97 16.39 27.65
C ASP A 282 -8.64 16.60 26.28
N PHE A 283 -8.60 15.62 25.39
CA PHE A 283 -9.35 15.63 24.12
C PHE A 283 -10.76 15.03 24.25
N HIS A 284 -11.13 14.47 25.41
CA HIS A 284 -12.47 13.91 25.61
C HIS A 284 -13.56 14.96 25.35
N GLY A 285 -14.51 14.63 24.50
CA GLY A 285 -15.61 15.52 24.09
C GLY A 285 -15.25 16.54 22.99
N GLU A 286 -13.98 16.68 22.60
CA GLU A 286 -13.62 17.48 21.44
C GLU A 286 -14.02 16.79 20.13
N THR A 287 -14.32 17.58 19.12
CA THR A 287 -14.63 17.05 17.78
C THR A 287 -13.33 16.73 17.03
N ILE A 288 -13.25 15.56 16.39
CA ILE A 288 -12.12 15.21 15.52
C ILE A 288 -12.02 16.18 14.33
N LEU A 289 -10.83 16.32 13.76
CA LEU A 289 -10.71 16.91 12.45
C LEU A 289 -11.35 15.99 11.41
N LEU A 290 -12.22 16.55 10.59
CA LEU A 290 -12.87 15.86 9.49
C LEU A 290 -12.23 16.24 8.14
N PRO A 291 -12.36 15.40 7.11
CA PRO A 291 -12.03 15.78 5.74
C PRO A 291 -12.80 17.01 5.27
N ASN A 292 -12.29 17.73 4.26
CA ASN A 292 -12.95 18.91 3.71
C ASN A 292 -14.28 18.62 3.00
N THR A 293 -14.53 17.38 2.62
CA THR A 293 -15.67 16.93 1.84
C THR A 293 -16.45 15.88 2.61
N GLU A 294 -17.76 16.11 2.82
CA GLU A 294 -18.64 15.21 3.61
C GLU A 294 -18.67 13.77 3.07
N GLN A 295 -18.58 13.59 1.75
CA GLN A 295 -18.50 12.25 1.13
C GLN A 295 -17.31 11.42 1.60
N HIS A 296 -16.31 12.02 2.24
CA HIS A 296 -15.13 11.35 2.78
C HIS A 296 -15.17 11.21 4.30
N PHE A 297 -16.26 11.62 4.94
CA PHE A 297 -16.39 11.49 6.40
C PHE A 297 -16.41 10.02 6.81
N PRO A 298 -15.85 9.69 7.97
CA PRO A 298 -16.00 8.37 8.57
C PRO A 298 -17.48 7.97 8.67
N GLU A 299 -17.80 6.76 8.26
CA GLU A 299 -19.16 6.23 8.33
C GLU A 299 -19.56 6.02 9.79
N LEU A 300 -20.75 6.51 10.17
CA LEU A 300 -21.23 6.43 11.55
C LEU A 300 -21.41 4.95 12.01
N GLU A 301 -21.80 4.07 11.11
CA GLU A 301 -21.91 2.64 11.38
C GLU A 301 -20.55 2.01 11.68
N ALA A 302 -19.48 2.41 10.95
CA ALA A 302 -18.13 1.94 11.22
C ALA A 302 -17.63 2.43 12.58
N LEU A 303 -17.87 3.71 12.92
CA LEU A 303 -17.53 4.28 14.22
C LEU A 303 -18.30 3.59 15.37
N GLN A 304 -19.58 3.30 15.16
CA GLN A 304 -20.39 2.55 16.13
C GLN A 304 -19.85 1.15 16.33
N TRP A 305 -19.50 0.45 15.24
CA TRP A 305 -18.89 -0.87 15.33
C TRP A 305 -17.60 -0.85 16.16
N HIS A 306 -16.71 0.12 15.92
CA HIS A 306 -15.46 0.26 16.68
C HIS A 306 -15.72 0.48 18.17
N ARG A 307 -16.69 1.34 18.53
CA ARG A 307 -17.08 1.56 19.94
C ARG A 307 -17.60 0.30 20.63
N GLN A 308 -18.34 -0.54 19.89
CA GLN A 308 -18.96 -1.73 20.47
C GLN A 308 -18.00 -2.92 20.56
N ASN A 309 -16.97 -2.99 19.72
CA ASN A 309 -16.15 -4.19 19.56
C ASN A 309 -14.68 -3.99 19.96
N ILE A 310 -14.16 -2.76 19.91
CA ILE A 310 -12.75 -2.48 20.14
C ILE A 310 -12.55 -1.57 21.37
N PHE A 311 -13.39 -0.53 21.55
CA PHE A 311 -13.23 0.45 22.62
C PHE A 311 -13.35 -0.19 24.00
N GLN A 312 -12.42 0.18 24.88
CA GLN A 312 -12.37 -0.23 26.29
C GLN A 312 -12.76 0.99 27.14
N ALA A 313 -14.00 0.99 27.67
CA ALA A 313 -14.57 2.11 28.43
C ALA A 313 -13.97 2.26 29.83
#